data_719571a1c1e14a4cc360f3d5a83dab12
#
_entry.id   719571a1c1e14a4cc360f3d5a83dab12
#
_cell.length_a   1.000
_cell.length_b   1.000
_cell.length_c   1.000
_cell.angle_alpha   90.00
_cell.angle_beta   90.00
_cell.angle_gamma   90.00
#
_symmetry.space_group_name_H-M   'P 1'
#
loop_
_entity.id
_entity.type
_entity.pdbx_description
1 polymer ?
#
loop_
_entity_poly.entity_id
_entity_poly.type
_entity_poly.pdbx_seq_one_letter_code
_entity_poly.pdbx_strand_id
1 'polypeptide(L)'
;MQLSEENKREIKFHDELHGNDKVRFENRFYKALANMFSDFDSQIEQNCKNKRILDFGCGIGNNLEKVLKFSPKEITGVDISKVSLEKAKRIIGDDKSKNINFIHDNCEKLSFVSGSFEVVYGSGILHHLKYDLALKEISRVLTNNGKIIFVEPLGTNPVINFYRRLTPKSRSIDEHPFLENDFSYFRAHFKNVKLKYYGFLTLIFFFFYKDPKNSLIFNFLSNLDQKLFKYKFFQKFAWSVLITGAKN
;
A
#
# COMPACT_ATOMS: atom_id res chain seq x y z
N MET A 1 -4.96 -5.38 -22.99
CA MET A 1 -4.55 -4.32 -22.05
C MET A 1 -3.72 -3.28 -22.82
N GLN A 2 -4.15 -2.01 -22.83
CA GLN A 2 -3.38 -0.91 -23.44
C GLN A 2 -2.45 -0.34 -22.35
N LEU A 3 -1.14 -0.29 -22.63
CA LEU A 3 -0.10 0.13 -21.68
C LEU A 3 0.54 1.44 -22.12
N SER A 4 0.71 2.39 -21.20
CA SER A 4 1.54 3.57 -21.38
C SER A 4 3.04 3.20 -21.33
N GLU A 5 3.92 4.11 -21.73
CA GLU A 5 5.36 3.89 -21.59
C GLU A 5 5.80 3.83 -20.11
N GLU A 6 5.13 4.56 -19.23
CA GLU A 6 5.32 4.47 -17.77
C GLU A 6 4.96 3.05 -17.27
N ASN A 7 3.78 2.53 -17.65
CA ASN A 7 3.38 1.17 -17.27
C ASN A 7 4.41 0.11 -17.74
N LYS A 8 4.98 0.26 -18.94
CA LYS A 8 6.02 -0.67 -19.44
C LYS A 8 7.30 -0.60 -18.62
N ARG A 9 7.71 0.62 -18.20
CA ARG A 9 8.88 0.79 -17.32
C ARG A 9 8.63 0.19 -15.95
N GLU A 10 7.44 0.37 -15.37
CA GLU A 10 7.05 -0.23 -14.09
C GLU A 10 7.05 -1.76 -14.17
N ILE A 11 6.47 -2.35 -15.22
CA ILE A 11 6.53 -3.80 -15.44
C ILE A 11 7.98 -4.28 -15.45
N LYS A 12 8.83 -3.65 -16.25
CA LYS A 12 10.24 -4.03 -16.35
C LYS A 12 10.96 -3.95 -15.00
N PHE A 13 10.74 -2.86 -14.25
CA PHE A 13 11.34 -2.68 -12.94
C PHE A 13 10.89 -3.78 -11.95
N HIS A 14 9.60 -4.08 -11.89
CA HIS A 14 9.06 -5.12 -10.99
C HIS A 14 9.44 -6.54 -11.43
N ASP A 15 9.50 -6.81 -12.74
CA ASP A 15 9.94 -8.09 -13.26
C ASP A 15 11.42 -8.34 -12.94
N GLU A 16 12.29 -7.33 -13.07
CA GLU A 16 13.71 -7.42 -12.68
C GLU A 16 13.87 -7.56 -11.16
N LEU A 17 13.07 -6.85 -10.38
CA LEU A 17 13.08 -6.90 -8.92
C LEU A 17 12.64 -8.28 -8.38
N HIS A 18 11.61 -8.87 -8.97
CA HIS A 18 11.00 -10.10 -8.49
C HIS A 18 11.47 -11.36 -9.26
N GLY A 19 11.97 -11.20 -10.48
CA GLY A 19 12.47 -12.30 -11.31
C GLY A 19 13.79 -12.88 -10.83
N ASN A 20 14.65 -12.07 -10.24
CA ASN A 20 15.85 -12.53 -9.57
C ASN A 20 15.50 -12.83 -8.11
N ASP A 21 15.89 -14.01 -7.59
CA ASP A 21 15.72 -14.36 -6.16
C ASP A 21 16.60 -13.52 -5.20
N LYS A 22 16.95 -12.30 -5.61
CA LYS A 22 17.53 -11.30 -4.74
C LYS A 22 16.49 -10.95 -3.70
N VAL A 23 16.60 -11.59 -2.54
CA VAL A 23 15.89 -11.19 -1.32
C VAL A 23 16.07 -9.68 -1.22
N ARG A 24 14.96 -8.93 -1.38
CA ARG A 24 14.97 -7.51 -1.07
C ARG A 24 15.44 -7.45 0.37
N PHE A 25 16.64 -6.93 0.62
CA PHE A 25 17.12 -6.71 1.97
C PHE A 25 15.96 -6.14 2.77
N GLU A 26 15.55 -6.83 3.84
CA GLU A 26 14.55 -6.29 4.77
C GLU A 26 14.99 -4.87 5.08
N ASN A 27 14.34 -3.91 4.46
CA ASN A 27 14.74 -2.54 4.66
C ASN A 27 14.42 -2.23 6.12
N ARG A 28 15.44 -2.21 6.96
CA ARG A 28 15.33 -2.00 8.42
C ARG A 28 14.51 -0.75 8.74
N PHE A 29 14.45 0.22 7.81
CA PHE A 29 13.60 1.40 7.91
C PHE A 29 12.12 1.05 8.07
N TYR A 30 11.60 0.02 7.37
CA TYR A 30 10.18 -0.35 7.49
C TYR A 30 9.78 -0.78 8.90
N LYS A 31 10.75 -1.16 9.74
CA LYS A 31 10.48 -1.43 11.16
C LYS A 31 9.98 -0.18 11.90
N ALA A 32 10.39 1.02 11.49
CA ALA A 32 9.87 2.28 12.02
C ALA A 32 8.37 2.49 11.73
N LEU A 33 7.81 1.74 10.79
CA LEU A 33 6.39 1.77 10.40
C LEU A 33 5.58 0.58 10.95
N ALA A 34 6.11 -0.18 11.91
CA ALA A 34 5.44 -1.39 12.41
C ALA A 34 4.00 -1.12 12.88
N ASN A 35 3.75 0.00 13.58
CA ASN A 35 2.41 0.37 14.02
C ASN A 35 1.49 0.76 12.85
N MET A 36 2.04 1.33 11.76
CA MET A 36 1.28 1.58 10.54
C MET A 36 0.75 0.29 9.93
N PHE A 37 1.62 -0.70 9.77
CA PHE A 37 1.21 -2.01 9.22
C PHE A 37 0.23 -2.73 10.14
N SER A 38 0.39 -2.61 11.46
CA SER A 38 -0.57 -3.15 12.43
C SER A 38 -1.95 -2.48 12.29
N ASP A 39 -1.99 -1.17 12.15
CA ASP A 39 -3.24 -0.43 11.94
C ASP A 39 -3.87 -0.74 10.57
N PHE A 40 -3.05 -0.87 9.52
CA PHE A 40 -3.49 -1.27 8.18
C PHE A 40 -4.15 -2.65 8.21
N ASP A 41 -3.50 -3.64 8.81
CA ASP A 41 -4.04 -4.99 9.00
C ASP A 41 -5.37 -4.97 9.76
N SER A 42 -5.42 -4.21 10.86
CA SER A 42 -6.63 -4.05 11.68
C SER A 42 -7.78 -3.41 10.90
N GLN A 43 -7.49 -2.40 10.04
CA GLN A 43 -8.51 -1.80 9.17
C GLN A 43 -9.05 -2.81 8.15
N ILE A 44 -8.19 -3.66 7.57
CA ILE A 44 -8.63 -4.70 6.64
C ILE A 44 -9.48 -5.74 7.39
N GLU A 45 -9.00 -6.26 8.53
CA GLU A 45 -9.71 -7.24 9.34
C GLU A 45 -11.12 -6.80 9.72
N GLN A 46 -11.27 -5.55 10.20
CA GLN A 46 -12.56 -4.97 10.61
C GLN A 46 -13.55 -4.83 9.44
N ASN A 47 -13.06 -4.77 8.20
CA ASN A 47 -13.88 -4.46 7.04
C ASN A 47 -14.06 -5.59 6.03
N CYS A 48 -13.29 -6.70 6.11
CA CYS A 48 -13.23 -7.70 5.04
C CYS A 48 -14.13 -8.93 5.25
N LYS A 49 -14.56 -9.23 6.47
CA LYS A 49 -15.32 -10.46 6.79
C LYS A 49 -16.56 -10.60 5.91
N ASN A 50 -16.69 -11.76 5.24
CA ASN A 50 -17.78 -12.09 4.31
C ASN A 50 -17.96 -11.12 3.14
N LYS A 51 -16.89 -10.41 2.73
CA LYS A 51 -16.92 -9.44 1.62
C LYS A 51 -16.02 -9.88 0.47
N ARG A 52 -16.35 -9.40 -0.72
CA ARG A 52 -15.46 -9.48 -1.91
C ARG A 52 -14.47 -8.33 -1.81
N ILE A 53 -13.19 -8.67 -1.79
CA ILE A 53 -12.13 -7.71 -1.58
C ILE A 53 -11.12 -7.74 -2.72
N LEU A 54 -10.55 -6.58 -3.02
CA LEU A 54 -9.52 -6.40 -4.02
C LEU A 54 -8.22 -5.94 -3.36
N ASP A 55 -7.14 -6.70 -3.55
CA ASP A 55 -5.76 -6.26 -3.31
C ASP A 55 -5.27 -5.57 -4.58
N PHE A 56 -5.19 -4.25 -4.53
CA PHE A 56 -4.91 -3.37 -5.65
C PHE A 56 -3.39 -3.17 -5.77
N GLY A 57 -2.78 -3.79 -6.78
CA GLY A 57 -1.33 -3.89 -6.91
C GLY A 57 -0.73 -4.89 -5.91
N CYS A 58 -1.18 -6.14 -5.96
CA CYS A 58 -0.85 -7.15 -4.94
C CYS A 58 0.63 -7.61 -4.96
N GLY A 59 1.37 -7.29 -6.01
CA GLY A 59 2.77 -7.69 -6.19
C GLY A 59 2.97 -9.19 -5.99
N ILE A 60 3.91 -9.55 -5.13
CA ILE A 60 4.21 -10.96 -4.79
C ILE A 60 3.31 -11.52 -3.67
N GLY A 61 2.20 -10.86 -3.36
CA GLY A 61 1.16 -11.40 -2.46
C GLY A 61 1.42 -11.26 -0.96
N ASN A 62 2.29 -10.32 -0.53
CA ASN A 62 2.69 -10.16 0.87
C ASN A 62 1.52 -10.01 1.86
N ASN A 63 0.41 -9.43 1.44
CA ASN A 63 -0.77 -9.23 2.29
C ASN A 63 -1.83 -10.34 2.13
N LEU A 64 -1.87 -11.01 0.98
CA LEU A 64 -2.95 -11.94 0.61
C LEU A 64 -3.09 -13.10 1.58
N GLU A 65 -1.96 -13.76 1.97
CA GLU A 65 -2.01 -14.88 2.93
C GLU A 65 -2.55 -14.46 4.31
N LYS A 66 -2.22 -13.24 4.74
CA LYS A 66 -2.72 -12.70 6.01
C LYS A 66 -4.22 -12.42 5.92
N VAL A 67 -4.64 -11.80 4.82
CA VAL A 67 -6.04 -11.40 4.61
C VAL A 67 -6.96 -12.61 4.46
N LEU A 68 -6.48 -13.74 3.94
CA LEU A 68 -7.22 -15.01 3.95
C LEU A 68 -7.69 -15.40 5.35
N LYS A 69 -6.89 -15.13 6.39
CA LYS A 69 -7.21 -15.47 7.79
C LYS A 69 -8.38 -14.64 8.35
N PHE A 70 -8.69 -13.51 7.74
CA PHE A 70 -9.78 -12.63 8.15
C PHE A 70 -11.15 -13.04 7.58
N SER A 71 -11.22 -14.20 6.92
CA SER A 71 -12.46 -14.82 6.41
C SER A 71 -13.25 -13.92 5.44
N PRO A 72 -12.63 -13.36 4.39
CA PRO A 72 -13.37 -12.71 3.32
C PRO A 72 -14.24 -13.74 2.57
N LYS A 73 -15.25 -13.25 1.85
CA LYS A 73 -16.05 -14.07 0.94
C LYS A 73 -15.23 -14.47 -0.31
N GLU A 74 -14.45 -13.53 -0.81
CA GLU A 74 -13.63 -13.69 -2.01
C GLU A 74 -12.47 -12.70 -1.96
N ILE A 75 -11.29 -13.12 -2.41
CA ILE A 75 -10.12 -12.28 -2.58
C ILE A 75 -9.71 -12.27 -4.05
N THR A 76 -9.51 -11.08 -4.59
CA THR A 76 -8.87 -10.87 -5.88
C THR A 76 -7.60 -10.07 -5.68
N GLY A 77 -6.47 -10.57 -6.18
CA GLY A 77 -5.22 -9.83 -6.27
C GLY A 77 -4.98 -9.39 -7.72
N VAL A 78 -4.82 -8.10 -7.96
CA VAL A 78 -4.50 -7.56 -9.29
C VAL A 78 -3.10 -6.98 -9.31
N ASP A 79 -2.34 -7.29 -10.36
CA ASP A 79 -1.03 -6.70 -10.61
C ASP A 79 -0.72 -6.63 -12.11
N ILE A 80 0.10 -5.65 -12.50
CA ILE A 80 0.51 -5.45 -13.89
C ILE A 80 1.66 -6.37 -14.30
N SER A 81 2.42 -6.92 -13.34
CA SER A 81 3.54 -7.85 -13.55
C SER A 81 3.07 -9.30 -13.44
N LYS A 82 3.15 -10.04 -14.55
CA LYS A 82 2.90 -11.50 -14.53
C LYS A 82 3.91 -12.25 -13.67
N VAL A 83 5.16 -11.80 -13.67
CA VAL A 83 6.25 -12.40 -12.86
C VAL A 83 5.91 -12.29 -11.38
N SER A 84 5.41 -11.12 -10.94
CA SER A 84 4.95 -10.91 -9.57
C SER A 84 3.81 -11.85 -9.20
N LEU A 85 2.79 -11.97 -10.05
CA LEU A 85 1.64 -12.86 -9.80
C LEU A 85 2.03 -14.35 -9.73
N GLU A 86 2.90 -14.82 -10.62
CA GLU A 86 3.40 -16.20 -10.56
C GLU A 86 4.25 -16.45 -9.30
N LYS A 87 5.01 -15.45 -8.87
CA LYS A 87 5.76 -15.53 -7.60
C LYS A 87 4.81 -15.52 -6.39
N ALA A 88 3.74 -14.71 -6.43
CA ALA A 88 2.71 -14.68 -5.40
C ALA A 88 2.06 -16.06 -5.19
N LYS A 89 1.65 -16.71 -6.29
CA LYS A 89 1.07 -18.07 -6.24
C LYS A 89 2.02 -19.07 -5.58
N ARG A 90 3.32 -19.03 -5.96
CA ARG A 90 4.34 -19.92 -5.38
C ARG A 90 4.58 -19.68 -3.89
N ILE A 91 4.66 -18.40 -3.46
CA ILE A 91 4.90 -18.03 -2.06
C ILE A 91 3.72 -18.44 -1.17
N ILE A 92 2.48 -18.22 -1.64
CA ILE A 92 1.26 -18.54 -0.89
C ILE A 92 1.04 -20.07 -0.83
N GLY A 93 1.54 -20.79 -1.84
CA GLY A 93 1.39 -22.24 -1.99
C GLY A 93 0.07 -22.64 -2.65
N ASP A 94 0.10 -23.82 -3.30
CA ASP A 94 -0.97 -24.26 -4.19
C ASP A 94 -2.35 -24.36 -3.51
N ASP A 95 -2.40 -24.86 -2.27
CA ASP A 95 -3.68 -25.05 -1.58
C ASP A 95 -4.34 -23.73 -1.18
N LYS A 96 -3.58 -22.77 -0.69
CA LYS A 96 -4.10 -21.45 -0.28
C LYS A 96 -4.39 -20.56 -1.48
N SER A 97 -3.58 -20.64 -2.54
CA SER A 97 -3.72 -19.83 -3.75
C SER A 97 -5.00 -20.13 -4.52
N LYS A 98 -5.59 -21.33 -4.35
CA LYS A 98 -6.90 -21.70 -4.92
C LYS A 98 -8.05 -20.82 -4.42
N ASN A 99 -7.89 -20.18 -3.27
CA ASN A 99 -8.89 -19.28 -2.68
C ASN A 99 -8.68 -17.80 -3.08
N ILE A 100 -7.76 -17.53 -4.01
CA ILE A 100 -7.43 -16.19 -4.46
C ILE A 100 -7.53 -16.12 -5.97
N ASN A 101 -8.25 -15.14 -6.50
CA ASN A 101 -8.28 -14.83 -7.92
C ASN A 101 -7.09 -13.92 -8.28
N PHE A 102 -6.09 -14.44 -8.97
CA PHE A 102 -4.97 -13.65 -9.46
C PHE A 102 -5.26 -13.14 -10.86
N ILE A 103 -5.33 -11.82 -11.02
CA ILE A 103 -5.69 -11.17 -12.28
C ILE A 103 -4.54 -10.29 -12.76
N HIS A 104 -4.04 -10.57 -13.98
CA HIS A 104 -3.08 -9.73 -14.66
C HIS A 104 -3.80 -8.58 -15.35
N ASP A 105 -3.76 -7.38 -14.76
CA ASP A 105 -4.47 -6.22 -15.28
C ASP A 105 -3.78 -4.91 -14.91
N ASN A 106 -4.18 -3.81 -15.58
CA ASN A 106 -3.70 -2.46 -15.29
C ASN A 106 -4.62 -1.76 -14.29
N CYS A 107 -4.07 -1.40 -13.14
CA CYS A 107 -4.77 -0.68 -12.07
C CYS A 107 -5.33 0.70 -12.50
N GLU A 108 -4.82 1.29 -13.58
CA GLU A 108 -5.36 2.53 -14.16
C GLU A 108 -6.57 2.30 -15.08
N LYS A 109 -6.85 1.04 -15.46
CA LYS A 109 -7.99 0.65 -16.31
C LYS A 109 -8.33 -0.82 -16.10
N LEU A 110 -9.06 -1.10 -15.04
CA LEU A 110 -9.43 -2.44 -14.64
C LEU A 110 -10.52 -3.06 -15.53
N SER A 111 -10.41 -4.35 -15.80
CA SER A 111 -11.40 -5.11 -16.57
C SER A 111 -12.68 -5.48 -15.77
N PHE A 112 -12.71 -5.25 -14.45
CA PHE A 112 -13.86 -5.56 -13.61
C PHE A 112 -15.07 -4.68 -13.91
N VAL A 113 -16.26 -5.21 -13.73
CA VAL A 113 -17.52 -4.43 -13.80
C VAL A 113 -17.64 -3.50 -12.59
N SER A 114 -18.44 -2.43 -12.75
CA SER A 114 -18.70 -1.50 -11.64
C SER A 114 -19.36 -2.20 -10.47
N GLY A 115 -18.95 -1.87 -9.23
CA GLY A 115 -19.54 -2.44 -8.02
C GLY A 115 -19.15 -3.89 -7.74
N SER A 116 -17.99 -4.34 -8.21
CA SER A 116 -17.49 -5.71 -7.99
C SER A 116 -17.04 -5.98 -6.55
N PHE A 117 -16.55 -4.98 -5.83
CA PHE A 117 -15.89 -5.16 -4.55
C PHE A 117 -16.49 -4.31 -3.44
N GLU A 118 -16.54 -4.84 -2.23
CA GLU A 118 -16.96 -4.10 -1.04
C GLU A 118 -15.76 -3.43 -0.33
N VAL A 119 -14.54 -3.94 -0.54
CA VAL A 119 -13.30 -3.36 0.00
C VAL A 119 -12.22 -3.39 -1.06
N VAL A 120 -11.54 -2.27 -1.25
CA VAL A 120 -10.31 -2.17 -2.04
C VAL A 120 -9.20 -1.71 -1.11
N TYR A 121 -8.11 -2.47 -1.05
CA TYR A 121 -6.94 -2.09 -0.27
C TYR A 121 -5.67 -2.20 -1.12
N GLY A 122 -4.61 -1.51 -0.69
CA GLY A 122 -3.31 -1.59 -1.35
C GLY A 122 -2.20 -1.02 -0.47
N SER A 123 -0.98 -1.43 -0.75
CA SER A 123 0.20 -1.03 0.01
C SER A 123 1.34 -0.63 -0.90
N GLY A 124 1.65 0.67 -0.96
CA GLY A 124 2.75 1.19 -1.76
C GLY A 124 2.54 1.00 -3.26
N ILE A 125 1.35 1.25 -3.76
CA ILE A 125 1.00 1.08 -5.17
C ILE A 125 0.58 2.39 -5.84
N LEU A 126 -0.18 3.24 -5.16
CA LEU A 126 -0.77 4.42 -5.81
C LEU A 126 0.30 5.41 -6.28
N HIS A 127 1.42 5.51 -5.56
CA HIS A 127 2.53 6.40 -5.94
C HIS A 127 3.30 5.98 -7.20
N HIS A 128 2.96 4.83 -7.81
CA HIS A 128 3.42 4.37 -9.13
C HIS A 128 2.40 4.63 -10.25
N LEU A 129 1.22 5.19 -9.93
CA LEU A 129 0.08 5.31 -10.84
C LEU A 129 -0.33 6.77 -11.05
N LYS A 130 -1.06 7.02 -12.14
CA LYS A 130 -1.77 8.30 -12.32
C LYS A 130 -2.96 8.34 -11.37
N TYR A 131 -2.88 9.15 -10.33
CA TYR A 131 -3.85 9.20 -9.23
C TYR A 131 -5.30 9.36 -9.69
N ASP A 132 -5.56 10.24 -10.65
CA ASP A 132 -6.89 10.48 -11.19
C ASP A 132 -7.49 9.24 -11.85
N LEU A 133 -6.68 8.49 -12.63
CA LEU A 133 -7.12 7.26 -13.27
C LEU A 133 -7.33 6.15 -12.25
N ALA A 134 -6.34 5.92 -11.38
CA ALA A 134 -6.40 4.86 -10.38
C ALA A 134 -7.58 5.06 -9.41
N LEU A 135 -7.76 6.27 -8.85
CA LEU A 135 -8.84 6.54 -7.89
C LEU A 135 -10.22 6.51 -8.54
N LYS A 136 -10.34 6.91 -9.82
CA LYS A 136 -11.56 6.74 -10.60
C LYS A 136 -11.92 5.25 -10.77
N GLU A 137 -10.95 4.41 -11.11
CA GLU A 137 -11.16 2.98 -11.25
C GLU A 137 -11.51 2.31 -9.91
N ILE A 138 -10.81 2.65 -8.83
CA ILE A 138 -11.14 2.20 -7.48
C ILE A 138 -12.58 2.58 -7.12
N SER A 139 -12.97 3.83 -7.36
CA SER A 139 -14.34 4.29 -7.11
C SER A 139 -15.36 3.53 -7.97
N ARG A 140 -15.04 3.27 -9.23
CA ARG A 140 -15.92 2.54 -10.16
C ARG A 140 -16.17 1.10 -9.72
N VAL A 141 -15.09 0.37 -9.37
CA VAL A 141 -15.20 -1.06 -9.01
C VAL A 141 -15.73 -1.29 -7.60
N LEU A 142 -15.73 -0.28 -6.73
CA LEU A 142 -16.36 -0.36 -5.40
C LEU A 142 -17.88 -0.33 -5.49
N THR A 143 -18.51 -1.13 -4.64
CA THR A 143 -19.97 -1.02 -4.34
C THR A 143 -20.27 0.31 -3.66
N ASN A 144 -21.56 0.70 -3.60
CA ASN A 144 -22.00 1.84 -2.82
C ASN A 144 -21.60 1.64 -1.34
N ASN A 145 -21.02 2.69 -0.73
CA ASN A 145 -20.44 2.63 0.61
C ASN A 145 -19.25 1.66 0.79
N GLY A 146 -18.70 1.09 -0.30
CA GLY A 146 -17.49 0.28 -0.28
C GLY A 146 -16.31 1.06 0.32
N LYS A 147 -15.35 0.36 0.91
CA LYS A 147 -14.26 0.93 1.69
C LYS A 147 -12.94 0.94 0.92
N ILE A 148 -12.16 1.98 1.15
CA ILE A 148 -10.75 2.05 0.72
C ILE A 148 -9.84 2.02 1.94
N ILE A 149 -8.70 1.30 1.80
CA ILE A 149 -7.66 1.19 2.85
C ILE A 149 -6.31 1.14 2.15
N PHE A 150 -5.54 2.23 2.20
CA PHE A 150 -4.25 2.32 1.53
C PHE A 150 -3.15 2.79 2.49
N VAL A 151 -1.93 2.27 2.31
CA VAL A 151 -0.73 2.83 2.93
C VAL A 151 0.24 3.26 1.85
N GLU A 152 0.69 4.53 1.93
CA GLU A 152 1.49 5.16 0.89
C GLU A 152 2.65 5.97 1.48
N PRO A 153 3.80 6.04 0.79
CA PRO A 153 4.92 6.86 1.20
C PRO A 153 4.65 8.35 0.93
N LEU A 154 5.15 9.21 1.82
CA LEU A 154 5.10 10.66 1.65
C LEU A 154 6.40 11.20 1.05
N GLY A 155 6.27 12.19 0.18
CA GLY A 155 7.37 12.93 -0.44
C GLY A 155 7.86 14.14 0.37
N THR A 156 7.31 14.38 1.56
CA THR A 156 7.56 15.60 2.35
C THR A 156 8.68 15.44 3.39
N ASN A 157 8.98 14.22 3.84
CA ASN A 157 9.97 13.98 4.89
C ASN A 157 11.40 14.23 4.40
N PRO A 158 12.15 15.22 4.97
CA PRO A 158 13.49 15.58 4.48
C PRO A 158 14.53 14.45 4.68
N VAL A 159 14.43 13.68 5.76
CA VAL A 159 15.36 12.57 6.06
C VAL A 159 15.18 11.45 5.04
N ILE A 160 13.92 11.08 4.78
CA ILE A 160 13.59 10.05 3.79
C ILE A 160 13.96 10.52 2.37
N ASN A 161 13.74 11.80 2.05
CA ASN A 161 14.12 12.34 0.74
C ASN A 161 15.64 12.37 0.56
N PHE A 162 16.39 12.65 1.61
CA PHE A 162 17.86 12.53 1.56
C PHE A 162 18.27 11.07 1.30
N TYR A 163 17.71 10.11 2.04
CA TYR A 163 17.94 8.68 1.79
C TYR A 163 17.56 8.27 0.36
N ARG A 164 16.44 8.77 -0.15
CA ARG A 164 16.00 8.53 -1.54
C ARG A 164 17.04 9.00 -2.57
N ARG A 165 17.67 10.14 -2.35
CA ARG A 165 18.73 10.66 -3.23
C ARG A 165 19.98 9.78 -3.23
N LEU A 166 20.28 9.16 -2.10
CA LEU A 166 21.45 8.26 -1.97
C LEU A 166 21.19 6.87 -2.57
N THR A 167 19.94 6.49 -2.79
CA THR A 167 19.56 5.14 -3.24
C THR A 167 18.66 5.15 -4.48
N PRO A 168 19.07 5.81 -5.60
CA PRO A 168 18.21 5.96 -6.77
C PRO A 168 17.83 4.62 -7.44
N LYS A 169 18.76 3.63 -7.42
CA LYS A 169 18.55 2.31 -8.04
C LYS A 169 17.51 1.43 -7.31
N SER A 170 17.08 1.83 -6.12
CA SER A 170 16.09 1.08 -5.33
C SER A 170 14.65 1.43 -5.66
N ARG A 171 14.43 2.28 -6.67
CA ARG A 171 13.14 2.84 -7.03
C ARG A 171 12.94 2.88 -8.53
N SER A 172 11.67 2.85 -8.93
CA SER A 172 11.25 3.20 -10.28
C SER A 172 11.48 4.70 -10.54
N ILE A 173 11.74 5.05 -11.79
CA ILE A 173 11.92 6.45 -12.22
C ILE A 173 10.59 7.21 -12.20
N ASP A 174 9.48 6.51 -12.29
CA ASP A 174 8.13 7.05 -12.38
C ASP A 174 7.42 7.15 -11.00
N GLU A 175 8.13 6.81 -9.91
CA GLU A 175 7.62 6.85 -8.54
C GLU A 175 7.34 8.28 -8.06
N HIS A 176 6.11 8.55 -7.61
CA HIS A 176 5.63 9.86 -7.13
C HIS A 176 5.13 9.78 -5.69
N PRO A 177 6.01 9.81 -4.65
CA PRO A 177 5.55 9.81 -3.27
C PRO A 177 4.58 10.96 -2.97
N PHE A 178 3.52 10.70 -2.20
CA PHE A 178 2.42 11.61 -1.97
C PHE A 178 2.83 12.95 -1.35
N LEU A 179 2.26 14.03 -1.88
CA LEU A 179 2.29 15.37 -1.33
C LEU A 179 0.92 15.76 -0.76
N GLU A 180 0.85 16.83 0.04
CA GLU A 180 -0.40 17.24 0.70
C GLU A 180 -1.54 17.51 -0.31
N ASN A 181 -1.23 18.09 -1.46
CA ASN A 181 -2.21 18.41 -2.49
C ASN A 181 -2.84 17.16 -3.14
N ASP A 182 -2.14 16.02 -3.14
CA ASP A 182 -2.61 14.80 -3.78
C ASP A 182 -3.81 14.18 -3.05
N PHE A 183 -3.96 14.47 -1.76
CA PHE A 183 -5.14 14.03 -0.99
C PHE A 183 -6.45 14.68 -1.43
N SER A 184 -6.40 15.75 -2.23
CA SER A 184 -7.59 16.33 -2.85
C SER A 184 -8.27 15.35 -3.83
N TYR A 185 -7.49 14.53 -4.55
CA TYR A 185 -8.03 13.49 -5.43
C TYR A 185 -8.84 12.45 -4.66
N PHE A 186 -8.39 12.06 -3.46
CA PHE A 186 -9.16 11.13 -2.62
C PHE A 186 -10.49 11.75 -2.19
N ARG A 187 -10.49 13.03 -1.77
CA ARG A 187 -11.71 13.73 -1.32
C ARG A 187 -12.70 13.98 -2.44
N ALA A 188 -12.25 14.00 -3.70
CA ALA A 188 -13.11 14.12 -4.87
C ALA A 188 -13.92 12.83 -5.15
N HIS A 189 -13.37 11.65 -4.82
CA HIS A 189 -13.98 10.36 -5.14
C HIS A 189 -14.57 9.65 -3.92
N PHE A 190 -14.13 10.00 -2.69
CA PHE A 190 -14.48 9.29 -1.47
C PHE A 190 -14.92 10.24 -0.36
N LYS A 191 -15.90 9.80 0.41
CA LYS A 191 -16.36 10.47 1.64
C LYS A 191 -15.64 9.93 2.88
N ASN A 192 -15.64 10.72 3.95
CA ASN A 192 -15.05 10.35 5.23
C ASN A 192 -13.57 9.94 5.13
N VAL A 193 -12.82 10.59 4.23
CA VAL A 193 -11.39 10.34 4.07
C VAL A 193 -10.65 10.71 5.35
N LYS A 194 -9.98 9.72 5.95
CA LYS A 194 -9.14 9.90 7.14
C LYS A 194 -7.70 9.60 6.77
N LEU A 195 -6.80 10.44 7.26
CA LEU A 195 -5.36 10.31 7.08
C LEU A 195 -4.72 10.10 8.45
N LYS A 196 -3.95 9.02 8.63
CA LYS A 196 -3.18 8.76 9.83
C LYS A 196 -1.70 8.65 9.43
N TYR A 197 -0.88 9.50 10.03
CA TYR A 197 0.52 9.68 9.66
C TYR A 197 1.44 8.84 10.55
N TYR A 198 2.62 8.39 10.01
CA TYR A 198 3.56 7.54 10.71
C TYR A 198 5.01 7.83 10.31
N GLY A 199 5.93 7.48 11.20
CA GLY A 199 7.35 7.46 10.90
C GLY A 199 8.01 8.84 10.94
N PHE A 200 8.00 9.48 12.10
CA PHE A 200 8.79 10.68 12.42
C PHE A 200 9.84 10.36 13.47
N LEU A 201 9.50 10.38 14.75
CA LEU A 201 10.45 10.06 15.82
C LEU A 201 10.82 8.57 15.83
N THR A 202 9.89 7.71 15.42
CA THR A 202 10.16 6.28 15.26
C THR A 202 11.26 5.98 14.23
N LEU A 203 11.61 6.91 13.31
CA LEU A 203 12.76 6.79 12.43
C LEU A 203 14.10 6.72 13.20
N ILE A 204 14.20 7.33 14.37
CA ILE A 204 15.39 7.26 15.23
C ILE A 204 15.67 5.80 15.61
N PHE A 205 14.63 5.00 15.71
CA PHE A 205 14.71 3.58 16.05
C PHE A 205 15.51 2.75 15.05
N PHE A 206 15.64 3.22 13.80
CA PHE A 206 16.45 2.57 12.79
C PHE A 206 17.91 2.35 13.23
N PHE A 207 18.48 3.28 13.95
CA PHE A 207 19.89 3.21 14.35
C PHE A 207 20.17 2.23 15.51
N PHE A 208 19.16 1.98 16.38
CA PHE A 208 19.36 1.28 17.65
C PHE A 208 18.74 -0.12 17.73
N TYR A 209 18.30 -0.73 16.59
CA TYR A 209 17.13 -1.53 16.70
C TYR A 209 17.16 -3.01 16.27
N LYS A 210 16.66 -3.93 17.09
CA LYS A 210 16.43 -5.36 16.77
C LYS A 210 15.00 -5.68 16.35
N ASP A 211 13.95 -5.42 17.14
CA ASP A 211 12.53 -5.64 16.82
C ASP A 211 11.59 -4.65 17.56
N PRO A 212 10.70 -3.84 16.89
CA PRO A 212 9.80 -2.88 17.54
C PRO A 212 8.67 -3.50 18.34
N LYS A 213 8.25 -4.73 18.00
CA LYS A 213 6.98 -5.30 18.46
C LYS A 213 6.78 -5.28 19.98
N ASN A 214 7.85 -5.33 20.78
CA ASN A 214 7.77 -5.34 22.24
C ASN A 214 8.57 -4.22 22.91
N SER A 215 9.00 -3.21 22.15
CA SER A 215 9.79 -2.12 22.70
C SER A 215 8.91 -1.02 23.31
N LEU A 216 9.03 -0.81 24.64
CA LEU A 216 8.37 0.30 25.33
C LEU A 216 8.77 1.65 24.74
N ILE A 217 10.05 1.81 24.36
CA ILE A 217 10.57 3.03 23.75
C ILE A 217 9.92 3.28 22.39
N PHE A 218 9.81 2.24 21.54
CA PHE A 218 9.15 2.36 20.25
C PHE A 218 7.68 2.79 20.41
N ASN A 219 6.96 2.14 21.32
CA ASN A 219 5.57 2.48 21.60
C ASN A 219 5.43 3.91 22.14
N PHE A 220 6.34 4.34 23.01
CA PHE A 220 6.37 5.71 23.51
C PHE A 220 6.59 6.72 22.37
N LEU A 221 7.60 6.51 21.52
CA LEU A 221 7.90 7.37 20.37
C LEU A 221 6.75 7.39 19.36
N SER A 222 6.15 6.23 19.07
CA SER A 222 4.99 6.13 18.19
C SER A 222 3.78 6.90 18.75
N ASN A 223 3.52 6.81 20.04
CA ASN A 223 2.47 7.59 20.70
C ASN A 223 2.75 9.10 20.65
N LEU A 224 4.01 9.49 20.79
CA LEU A 224 4.43 10.89 20.68
C LEU A 224 4.26 11.40 19.24
N ASP A 225 4.63 10.58 18.23
CA ASP A 225 4.37 10.86 16.81
C ASP A 225 2.89 11.16 16.59
N GLN A 226 1.98 10.30 17.10
CA GLN A 226 0.54 10.51 16.94
C GLN A 226 0.02 11.80 17.61
N LYS A 227 0.64 12.24 18.69
CA LYS A 227 0.32 13.53 19.33
C LYS A 227 0.81 14.71 18.48
N LEU A 228 2.03 14.62 17.95
CA LEU A 228 2.63 15.65 17.10
C LEU A 228 1.89 15.79 15.77
N PHE A 229 1.49 14.69 15.14
CA PHE A 229 0.77 14.70 13.86
C PHE A 229 -0.64 15.31 13.93
N LYS A 230 -1.17 15.62 15.11
CA LYS A 230 -2.36 16.48 15.24
C LYS A 230 -2.11 17.90 14.70
N TYR A 231 -0.86 18.34 14.68
CA TYR A 231 -0.47 19.65 14.16
C TYR A 231 0.08 19.51 12.74
N LYS A 232 -0.48 20.26 11.78
CA LYS A 232 -0.10 20.24 10.35
C LYS A 232 1.41 20.40 10.12
N PHE A 233 2.05 21.24 10.92
CA PHE A 233 3.48 21.47 10.84
C PHE A 233 4.30 20.17 10.93
N PHE A 234 3.91 19.22 11.80
CA PHE A 234 4.63 17.97 12.00
C PHE A 234 4.30 16.92 10.94
N GLN A 235 3.14 17.01 10.28
CA GLN A 235 2.73 16.03 9.25
C GLN A 235 3.73 15.93 8.09
N LYS A 236 4.43 17.04 7.76
CA LYS A 236 5.49 17.05 6.74
C LYS A 236 6.72 16.18 7.07
N PHE A 237 6.89 15.81 8.33
CA PHE A 237 7.97 14.93 8.78
C PHE A 237 7.55 13.45 8.83
N ALA A 238 6.31 13.14 8.54
CA ALA A 238 5.87 11.75 8.42
C ALA A 238 6.52 11.09 7.21
N TRP A 239 6.85 9.80 7.34
CA TRP A 239 7.35 9.01 6.21
C TRP A 239 6.21 8.42 5.39
N SER A 240 5.15 8.00 6.04
CA SER A 240 4.04 7.29 5.39
C SER A 240 2.70 7.67 5.99
N VAL A 241 1.64 7.35 5.26
CA VAL A 241 0.25 7.64 5.63
C VAL A 241 -0.64 6.43 5.40
N LEU A 242 -1.51 6.14 6.36
CA LEU A 242 -2.67 5.25 6.19
C LEU A 242 -3.88 6.11 5.79
N ILE A 243 -4.47 5.76 4.67
CA ILE A 243 -5.61 6.44 4.05
C ILE A 243 -6.81 5.51 4.12
N THR A 244 -7.90 5.95 4.74
CA THR A 244 -9.16 5.22 4.77
C THR A 244 -10.30 6.11 4.32
N GLY A 245 -11.33 5.52 3.73
CA GLY A 245 -12.50 6.25 3.26
C GLY A 245 -13.60 5.31 2.79
N ALA A 246 -14.68 5.89 2.27
CA ALA A 246 -15.77 5.14 1.67
C ALA A 246 -16.17 5.79 0.33
N LYS A 247 -16.65 4.98 -0.62
CA LYS A 247 -17.24 5.50 -1.86
C LYS A 247 -18.40 6.44 -1.54
N ASN A 248 -18.49 7.54 -2.30
CA ASN A 248 -19.58 8.52 -2.20
C ASN A 248 -20.95 7.90 -2.46
#